data_c671d3619526ff5dd5e451dcbf95e5b0
#
_entry.id   c671d3619526ff5dd5e451dcbf95e5b0
#
_cell.length_a   1.000
_cell.length_b   1.000
_cell.length_c   1.000
_cell.angle_alpha   90.00
_cell.angle_beta   90.00
_cell.angle_gamma   90.00
#
_symmetry.space_group_name_H-M   'P 1'
#
loop_
_entity.id
_entity.type
_entity.pdbx_description
1 polymer ?
#
loop_
_entity_poly.entity_id
_entity_poly.type
_entity_poly.pdbx_seq_one_letter_code
_entity_poly.pdbx_strand_id
1 'polypeptide(L)'
;MSSAPFDLRVPAARRSGWRVKSASIAICVAVTVLFAAAPGFSQSESEQGQGRAVVTVLPKQEGALPPSVTGQDLSVKVNGKQARVTSWKPFQSPENSLELVLLIDDSARSALGGQFDSIKSFVKSLPPNTKTAIAYMQNGSAIFSGPLSADHAVVLRGLHLPGGFPGSSASPYFCLSDLAKHWPSADREARREVVMVTDGIDPYHMEYDPDDPYLQAAIADSVRARLVVYSIYWQGMGNASSSSYENNAGQSLLAEVTEATGGKSFWIGMGNPVSFQPFLAELTRRFRNQYELGFVSSLNGKPQIESMKLKLSTPGTEVDSPGQVMVYPAASAQK
;
A
#
# COMPACT_ATOMS: atom_id res chain seq x y z
N MET A 1 -10.54 -64.05 -7.22
CA MET A 1 -10.51 -64.60 -5.84
C MET A 1 -11.00 -63.47 -4.99
N SER A 2 -12.24 -63.49 -4.74
CA SER A 2 -13.07 -63.84 -3.58
C SER A 2 -12.96 -62.75 -2.50
N SER A 3 -13.79 -61.84 -2.48
CA SER A 3 -15.07 -61.49 -1.86
C SER A 3 -15.29 -62.06 -0.41
N ALA A 4 -15.59 -61.20 0.49
CA ALA A 4 -16.70 -61.37 1.45
C ALA A 4 -16.96 -60.09 2.24
N PRO A 5 -18.24 -59.73 2.48
CA PRO A 5 -18.64 -58.57 3.29
C PRO A 5 -18.87 -58.97 4.74
N PHE A 6 -18.65 -58.00 5.64
CA PHE A 6 -18.94 -58.18 7.08
C PHE A 6 -20.25 -57.48 7.44
N ASP A 7 -21.18 -58.32 7.90
CA ASP A 7 -22.51 -57.97 8.38
C ASP A 7 -22.46 -57.78 9.92
N LEU A 8 -22.96 -56.66 10.43
CA LEU A 8 -23.12 -56.42 11.85
C LEU A 8 -24.57 -56.11 12.20
N ARG A 9 -25.19 -57.11 12.83
CA ARG A 9 -26.55 -57.10 13.40
C ARG A 9 -26.60 -56.28 14.70
N VAL A 10 -27.66 -55.48 14.79
CA VAL A 10 -28.09 -54.77 16.00
C VAL A 10 -28.93 -55.67 16.89
N PRO A 11 -28.76 -55.72 18.21
CA PRO A 11 -29.73 -56.34 19.08
C PRO A 11 -30.71 -55.32 19.69
N ALA A 12 -31.97 -55.70 19.68
CA ALA A 12 -33.10 -54.99 20.27
C ALA A 12 -33.10 -54.98 21.78
N ALA A 13 -33.42 -53.84 22.41
CA ALA A 13 -33.58 -53.70 23.85
C ALA A 13 -35.03 -53.74 24.25
N ARG A 14 -35.28 -54.53 25.29
CA ARG A 14 -36.57 -54.82 25.95
C ARG A 14 -37.16 -53.61 26.68
N ARG A 15 -38.47 -53.46 26.50
CA ARG A 15 -39.35 -52.64 27.38
C ARG A 15 -39.57 -53.36 28.71
N SER A 16 -39.47 -52.63 29.81
CA SER A 16 -40.16 -53.01 31.07
C SER A 16 -40.89 -51.79 31.62
N GLY A 17 -42.19 -51.95 31.66
CA GLY A 17 -43.06 -50.96 32.28
C GLY A 17 -43.13 -51.15 33.79
N TRP A 18 -43.31 -50.07 34.49
CA TRP A 18 -43.83 -50.10 35.87
C TRP A 18 -44.89 -49.01 36.06
N ARG A 19 -45.96 -49.46 36.68
CA ARG A 19 -47.18 -48.70 36.98
C ARG A 19 -47.13 -48.10 38.37
N VAL A 20 -47.55 -46.85 38.45
CA VAL A 20 -48.49 -46.21 39.39
C VAL A 20 -48.26 -46.32 40.92
N LYS A 21 -48.24 -45.18 41.58
CA LYS A 21 -49.25 -44.83 42.60
C LYS A 21 -49.28 -43.33 42.87
N SER A 22 -50.51 -42.80 42.78
CA SER A 22 -50.91 -41.46 43.11
C SER A 22 -50.77 -41.19 44.60
N ALA A 23 -50.24 -40.06 45.00
CA ALA A 23 -50.51 -39.41 46.26
C ALA A 23 -50.52 -37.90 46.11
N SER A 24 -51.67 -37.34 46.28
CA SER A 24 -51.93 -35.89 46.32
C SER A 24 -51.41 -35.32 47.63
N ILE A 25 -50.59 -34.28 47.59
CA ILE A 25 -50.36 -33.38 48.74
C ILE A 25 -50.21 -31.96 48.28
N ALA A 26 -50.91 -31.10 48.99
CA ALA A 26 -51.19 -29.69 48.87
C ALA A 26 -50.02 -28.75 48.55
N ILE A 27 -50.29 -27.83 47.68
CA ILE A 27 -50.09 -26.38 47.64
C ILE A 27 -49.12 -25.77 48.66
N CYS A 28 -48.00 -25.24 48.17
CA CYS A 28 -47.36 -24.03 48.64
C CYS A 28 -46.88 -23.24 47.43
N VAL A 29 -47.56 -22.12 47.13
CA VAL A 29 -47.16 -21.15 46.12
C VAL A 29 -45.97 -20.37 46.67
N ALA A 30 -44.77 -20.65 46.20
CA ALA A 30 -43.62 -19.79 46.35
C ALA A 30 -43.34 -19.19 44.96
N VAL A 31 -43.72 -17.95 44.79
CA VAL A 31 -43.37 -17.14 43.60
C VAL A 31 -41.89 -16.82 43.73
N THR A 32 -41.06 -17.63 43.10
CA THR A 32 -39.66 -17.30 42.87
C THR A 32 -39.55 -16.55 41.58
N VAL A 33 -39.40 -15.23 41.68
CA VAL A 33 -39.03 -14.37 40.52
C VAL A 33 -37.62 -14.76 40.12
N LEU A 34 -37.47 -15.63 39.10
CA LEU A 34 -36.23 -15.85 38.41
C LEU A 34 -35.93 -14.56 37.57
N PHE A 35 -35.06 -13.75 38.11
CA PHE A 35 -34.33 -12.79 37.27
C PHE A 35 -33.45 -13.62 36.31
N ALA A 36 -33.94 -13.82 35.11
CA ALA A 36 -33.11 -14.24 33.97
C ALA A 36 -32.12 -13.12 33.72
N ALA A 37 -30.91 -13.24 34.30
CA ALA A 37 -29.76 -12.48 33.84
C ALA A 37 -29.51 -12.89 32.38
N ALA A 38 -30.05 -12.11 31.42
CA ALA A 38 -29.62 -12.20 30.03
C ALA A 38 -28.11 -11.98 30.03
N PRO A 39 -27.32 -12.89 29.41
CA PRO A 39 -25.92 -12.60 29.17
C PRO A 39 -25.90 -11.31 28.34
N GLY A 40 -25.48 -10.24 28.98
CA GLY A 40 -25.16 -9.00 28.25
C GLY A 40 -24.10 -9.38 27.23
N PHE A 41 -24.49 -9.48 25.97
CA PHE A 41 -23.53 -9.40 24.90
C PHE A 41 -22.88 -8.03 25.07
N SER A 42 -21.71 -8.02 25.69
CA SER A 42 -20.78 -6.90 25.61
C SER A 42 -20.49 -6.73 24.13
N GLN A 43 -21.22 -5.84 23.49
CA GLN A 43 -20.79 -5.28 22.23
C GLN A 43 -19.44 -4.65 22.58
N SER A 44 -18.36 -5.28 22.16
CA SER A 44 -17.06 -4.64 22.19
C SER A 44 -17.25 -3.36 21.34
N GLU A 45 -17.30 -2.20 22.02
CA GLU A 45 -17.26 -0.92 21.34
C GLU A 45 -16.02 -0.98 20.46
N SER A 46 -16.23 -1.04 19.14
CA SER A 46 -15.13 -0.96 18.20
C SER A 46 -14.49 0.41 18.44
N GLU A 47 -13.28 0.40 18.98
CA GLU A 47 -12.53 1.62 19.19
C GLU A 47 -12.44 2.38 17.88
N GLN A 48 -12.51 3.70 17.95
CA GLN A 48 -12.36 4.55 16.77
C GLN A 48 -10.88 4.58 16.38
N GLY A 49 -10.62 4.25 15.12
CA GLY A 49 -9.33 4.42 14.49
C GLY A 49 -9.31 5.66 13.60
N GLN A 50 -8.16 6.26 13.45
CA GLN A 50 -7.92 7.37 12.54
C GLN A 50 -6.78 7.03 11.58
N GLY A 51 -6.90 7.50 10.33
CA GLY A 51 -5.87 7.34 9.31
C GLY A 51 -5.78 8.53 8.39
N ARG A 52 -4.67 8.60 7.68
CA ARG A 52 -4.43 9.59 6.62
C ARG A 52 -3.93 8.87 5.37
N ALA A 53 -4.27 9.42 4.21
CA ALA A 53 -3.82 8.89 2.92
C ALA A 53 -3.54 10.04 1.95
N VAL A 54 -2.59 9.82 1.04
CA VAL A 54 -2.39 10.68 -0.13
C VAL A 54 -3.26 10.14 -1.25
N VAL A 55 -4.06 11.00 -1.86
CA VAL A 55 -4.97 10.65 -2.95
C VAL A 55 -4.69 11.55 -4.14
N THR A 56 -4.49 10.96 -5.31
CA THR A 56 -4.32 11.69 -6.57
C THR A 56 -5.64 11.76 -7.30
N VAL A 57 -6.06 12.97 -7.71
CA VAL A 57 -7.30 13.20 -8.47
C VAL A 57 -6.95 13.86 -9.81
N LEU A 58 -7.25 13.19 -10.90
CA LEU A 58 -6.94 13.66 -12.24
C LEU A 58 -8.20 13.80 -13.10
N PRO A 59 -8.23 14.73 -14.05
CA PRO A 59 -9.26 14.70 -15.07
C PRO A 59 -9.06 13.47 -15.98
N LYS A 60 -10.15 12.78 -16.32
CA LYS A 60 -10.10 11.66 -17.29
C LYS A 60 -9.66 12.08 -18.68
N GLN A 61 -10.01 13.29 -19.06
CA GLN A 61 -9.63 13.86 -20.34
C GLN A 61 -8.30 14.62 -20.17
N GLU A 62 -7.31 14.25 -20.95
CA GLU A 62 -6.01 14.91 -20.93
C GLU A 62 -6.16 16.39 -21.34
N GLY A 63 -5.46 17.28 -20.61
CA GLY A 63 -5.55 18.73 -20.82
C GLY A 63 -6.78 19.41 -20.22
N ALA A 64 -7.75 18.68 -19.69
CA ALA A 64 -8.86 19.28 -18.95
C ALA A 64 -8.39 19.86 -17.59
N LEU A 65 -9.12 20.87 -17.11
CA LEU A 65 -8.87 21.41 -15.78
C LEU A 65 -9.21 20.36 -14.71
N PRO A 66 -8.43 20.27 -13.61
CA PRO A 66 -8.79 19.42 -12.49
C PRO A 66 -10.17 19.81 -11.96
N PRO A 67 -11.06 18.83 -11.78
CA PRO A 67 -12.38 19.11 -11.25
C PRO A 67 -12.29 19.52 -9.78
N SER A 68 -13.19 20.38 -9.35
CA SER A 68 -13.35 20.70 -7.92
C SER A 68 -13.96 19.51 -7.20
N VAL A 69 -13.19 18.91 -6.30
CA VAL A 69 -13.62 17.76 -5.48
C VAL A 69 -13.65 18.17 -4.03
N THR A 70 -14.77 17.88 -3.37
CA THR A 70 -14.98 18.13 -1.94
C THR A 70 -15.00 16.81 -1.15
N GLY A 71 -14.86 16.90 0.17
CA GLY A 71 -14.94 15.69 1.02
C GLY A 71 -16.29 14.97 0.95
N GLN A 72 -17.36 15.65 0.50
CA GLN A 72 -18.69 15.07 0.33
C GLN A 72 -18.81 14.17 -0.91
N ASP A 73 -17.93 14.38 -1.90
CA ASP A 73 -17.87 13.57 -3.11
C ASP A 73 -17.19 12.21 -2.89
N LEU A 74 -16.63 11.99 -1.70
CA LEU A 74 -15.83 10.83 -1.37
C LEU A 74 -16.64 9.78 -0.61
N SER A 75 -16.51 8.53 -1.05
CA SER A 75 -16.94 7.35 -0.30
C SER A 75 -15.71 6.50 0.03
N VAL A 76 -15.36 6.43 1.30
CA VAL A 76 -14.17 5.71 1.80
C VAL A 76 -14.61 4.48 2.56
N LYS A 77 -14.06 3.32 2.20
CA LYS A 77 -14.22 2.08 2.97
C LYS A 77 -12.86 1.62 3.46
N VAL A 78 -12.79 1.26 4.74
CA VAL A 78 -11.61 0.70 5.39
C VAL A 78 -12.01 -0.66 5.95
N ASN A 79 -11.27 -1.70 5.58
CA ASN A 79 -11.61 -3.09 5.90
C ASN A 79 -13.07 -3.45 5.56
N GLY A 80 -13.53 -2.99 4.37
CA GLY A 80 -14.89 -3.21 3.88
C GLY A 80 -15.99 -2.37 4.56
N LYS A 81 -15.71 -1.69 5.67
CA LYS A 81 -16.67 -0.84 6.41
C LYS A 81 -16.56 0.62 6.00
N GLN A 82 -17.69 1.34 6.00
CA GLN A 82 -17.71 2.76 5.69
C GLN A 82 -16.90 3.54 6.73
N ALA A 83 -15.96 4.37 6.26
CA ALA A 83 -15.20 5.30 7.06
C ALA A 83 -15.74 6.72 6.89
N ARG A 84 -15.63 7.54 7.93
CA ARG A 84 -16.05 8.93 7.90
C ARG A 84 -14.87 9.83 7.53
N VAL A 85 -14.99 10.58 6.45
CA VAL A 85 -14.02 11.60 6.06
C VAL A 85 -13.99 12.72 7.10
N THR A 86 -12.82 13.08 7.58
CA THR A 86 -12.60 14.13 8.58
C THR A 86 -11.86 15.33 8.02
N SER A 87 -11.02 15.13 7.00
CA SER A 87 -10.35 16.20 6.29
C SER A 87 -10.11 15.83 4.82
N TRP A 88 -10.13 16.86 3.98
CA TRP A 88 -9.80 16.76 2.56
C TRP A 88 -9.09 18.06 2.16
N LYS A 89 -7.78 18.01 1.95
CA LYS A 89 -6.96 19.21 1.74
C LYS A 89 -6.03 19.00 0.54
N PRO A 90 -5.96 19.94 -0.42
CA PRO A 90 -4.98 19.86 -1.49
C PRO A 90 -3.56 20.11 -0.97
N PHE A 91 -2.58 19.40 -1.52
CA PHE A 91 -1.16 19.63 -1.27
C PHE A 91 -0.56 20.78 -2.11
N GLN A 92 -1.33 21.83 -2.34
CA GLN A 92 -0.90 22.97 -3.17
C GLN A 92 -0.35 24.15 -2.35
N SER A 93 -0.39 24.04 -1.02
CA SER A 93 0.13 25.10 -0.14
C SER A 93 1.66 25.03 -0.05
N PRO A 94 2.37 26.19 0.03
CA PRO A 94 3.81 26.24 0.29
C PRO A 94 4.24 25.52 1.59
N GLU A 95 3.31 25.36 2.53
CA GLU A 95 3.54 24.66 3.80
C GLU A 95 3.62 23.14 3.64
N ASN A 96 3.11 22.61 2.53
CA ASN A 96 3.08 21.17 2.25
C ASN A 96 4.37 20.77 1.51
N SER A 97 5.42 20.46 2.25
CA SER A 97 6.68 20.01 1.69
C SER A 97 6.55 18.63 1.04
N LEU A 98 7.05 18.50 -0.19
CA LEU A 98 7.27 17.21 -0.85
C LEU A 98 8.71 16.77 -0.60
N GLU A 99 8.88 15.54 -0.13
CA GLU A 99 10.15 14.84 -0.05
C GLU A 99 10.13 13.70 -1.08
N LEU A 100 10.99 13.77 -2.08
CA LEU A 100 11.05 12.84 -3.21
C LEU A 100 12.37 12.10 -3.24
N VAL A 101 12.35 10.78 -3.27
CA VAL A 101 13.54 9.97 -3.49
C VAL A 101 13.45 9.29 -4.86
N LEU A 102 14.46 9.51 -5.70
CA LEU A 102 14.69 8.72 -6.91
C LEU A 102 15.52 7.51 -6.50
N LEU A 103 14.92 6.33 -6.49
CA LEU A 103 15.56 5.07 -6.09
C LEU A 103 15.89 4.25 -7.34
N ILE A 104 17.16 4.27 -7.75
CA ILE A 104 17.65 3.70 -9.01
C ILE A 104 18.30 2.35 -8.73
N ASP A 105 17.90 1.35 -9.49
CA ASP A 105 18.50 0.03 -9.41
C ASP A 105 19.94 0.06 -9.93
N ASP A 106 20.91 -0.32 -9.10
CA ASP A 106 22.34 -0.35 -9.47
C ASP A 106 22.68 -1.50 -10.43
N SER A 107 21.77 -2.48 -10.58
CA SER A 107 21.84 -3.49 -11.64
C SER A 107 21.30 -3.02 -12.99
N ALA A 108 20.79 -1.79 -13.09
CA ALA A 108 20.23 -1.26 -14.31
C ALA A 108 21.27 -1.19 -15.44
N ARG A 109 20.81 -1.36 -16.69
CA ARG A 109 21.69 -1.25 -17.85
C ARG A 109 22.23 0.17 -18.00
N SER A 110 23.50 0.29 -18.39
CA SER A 110 24.19 1.58 -18.61
C SER A 110 23.47 2.48 -19.62
N ALA A 111 22.65 1.91 -20.52
CA ALA A 111 21.77 2.67 -21.42
C ALA A 111 20.82 3.62 -20.68
N LEU A 112 20.60 3.43 -19.35
CA LEU A 112 19.89 4.38 -18.50
C LEU A 112 20.51 5.78 -18.55
N GLY A 113 21.80 5.90 -18.82
CA GLY A 113 22.48 7.20 -19.01
C GLY A 113 21.82 8.08 -20.07
N GLY A 114 21.20 7.49 -21.10
CA GLY A 114 20.41 8.21 -22.09
C GLY A 114 19.15 8.90 -21.54
N GLN A 115 18.72 8.55 -20.31
CA GLN A 115 17.57 9.17 -19.65
C GLN A 115 17.96 10.30 -18.67
N PHE A 116 19.25 10.49 -18.43
CA PHE A 116 19.72 11.44 -17.42
C PHE A 116 19.30 12.89 -17.69
N ASP A 117 19.25 13.30 -18.94
CA ASP A 117 18.81 14.67 -19.27
C ASP A 117 17.30 14.84 -18.96
N SER A 118 16.48 13.81 -19.19
CA SER A 118 15.08 13.82 -18.78
C SER A 118 14.95 13.89 -17.26
N ILE A 119 15.72 13.09 -16.51
CA ILE A 119 15.75 13.10 -15.04
C ILE A 119 16.21 14.47 -14.51
N LYS A 120 17.31 15.02 -15.07
CA LYS A 120 17.81 16.35 -14.67
C LYS A 120 16.78 17.44 -14.90
N SER A 121 16.11 17.42 -16.05
CA SER A 121 15.06 18.39 -16.39
C SER A 121 13.87 18.27 -15.46
N PHE A 122 13.45 17.06 -15.15
CA PHE A 122 12.39 16.79 -14.18
C PHE A 122 12.74 17.35 -12.79
N VAL A 123 13.88 16.98 -12.23
CA VAL A 123 14.30 17.44 -10.88
C VAL A 123 14.36 18.97 -10.83
N LYS A 124 14.92 19.62 -11.88
CA LYS A 124 14.99 21.09 -11.95
C LYS A 124 13.61 21.76 -12.08
N SER A 125 12.61 21.06 -12.60
CA SER A 125 11.24 21.58 -12.77
C SER A 125 10.36 21.44 -11.53
N LEU A 126 10.83 20.73 -10.52
CA LEU A 126 10.10 20.57 -9.26
C LEU A 126 9.99 21.92 -8.50
N PRO A 127 8.93 22.11 -7.73
CA PRO A 127 8.79 23.31 -6.90
C PRO A 127 10.01 23.52 -5.98
N PRO A 128 10.42 24.77 -5.71
CA PRO A 128 11.63 25.07 -4.92
C PRO A 128 11.62 24.51 -3.49
N ASN A 129 10.44 24.29 -2.93
CA ASN A 129 10.27 23.68 -1.61
C ASN A 129 10.28 22.12 -1.62
N THR A 130 10.43 21.52 -2.79
CA THR A 130 10.58 20.07 -2.92
C THR A 130 11.99 19.66 -2.53
N LYS A 131 12.11 18.87 -1.47
CA LYS A 131 13.39 18.24 -1.13
C LYS A 131 13.51 16.94 -1.94
N THR A 132 14.63 16.77 -2.61
CA THR A 132 14.88 15.58 -3.44
C THR A 132 16.17 14.90 -3.02
N ALA A 133 16.24 13.59 -3.15
CA ALA A 133 17.47 12.82 -3.03
C ALA A 133 17.54 11.77 -4.13
N ILE A 134 18.76 11.34 -4.46
CA ILE A 134 19.02 10.19 -5.32
C ILE A 134 19.65 9.09 -4.46
N ALA A 135 19.09 7.90 -4.54
CA ALA A 135 19.63 6.70 -3.90
C ALA A 135 19.73 5.57 -4.94
N TYR A 136 20.69 4.70 -4.71
CA TYR A 136 20.91 3.51 -5.52
C TYR A 136 20.60 2.25 -4.73
N MET A 137 19.97 1.28 -5.37
CA MET A 137 19.67 -0.02 -4.76
C MET A 137 20.94 -0.88 -4.77
N GLN A 138 21.54 -1.12 -3.61
CA GLN A 138 22.76 -1.90 -3.46
C GLN A 138 22.64 -2.83 -2.25
N ASN A 139 22.90 -4.12 -2.46
CA ASN A 139 22.94 -5.13 -1.40
C ASN A 139 21.70 -5.09 -0.46
N GLY A 140 20.51 -4.89 -1.01
CA GLY A 140 19.28 -4.84 -0.24
C GLY A 140 19.02 -3.53 0.52
N SER A 141 19.81 -2.49 0.25
CA SER A 141 19.71 -1.18 0.91
C SER A 141 19.60 -0.04 -0.08
N ALA A 142 19.02 1.08 0.35
CA ALA A 142 18.97 2.32 -0.40
C ALA A 142 20.20 3.19 -0.03
N ILE A 143 21.20 3.21 -0.91
CA ILE A 143 22.44 3.95 -0.69
C ILE A 143 22.32 5.35 -1.30
N PHE A 144 22.23 6.35 -0.45
CA PHE A 144 22.11 7.75 -0.87
C PHE A 144 23.41 8.28 -1.47
N SER A 145 23.33 8.89 -2.66
CA SER A 145 24.46 9.57 -3.31
C SER A 145 24.63 11.03 -2.87
N GLY A 146 23.78 11.51 -1.97
CA GLY A 146 23.81 12.84 -1.39
C GLY A 146 22.64 13.06 -0.42
N PRO A 147 22.60 14.21 0.27
CA PRO A 147 21.55 14.48 1.23
C PRO A 147 20.20 14.77 0.53
N LEU A 148 19.09 14.56 1.26
CA LEU A 148 17.78 15.07 0.91
C LEU A 148 17.82 16.61 0.97
N SER A 149 17.68 17.28 -0.18
CA SER A 149 17.92 18.73 -0.30
C SER A 149 16.92 19.41 -1.24
N ALA A 150 16.56 20.65 -0.93
CA ALA A 150 15.85 21.54 -1.82
C ALA A 150 16.78 22.18 -2.88
N ASP A 151 18.11 22.14 -2.69
CA ASP A 151 19.06 22.53 -3.71
C ASP A 151 19.21 21.42 -4.75
N HIS A 152 18.41 21.50 -5.80
CA HIS A 152 18.39 20.52 -6.86
C HIS A 152 19.74 20.38 -7.59
N ALA A 153 20.59 21.43 -7.59
CA ALA A 153 21.91 21.34 -8.18
C ALA A 153 22.85 20.46 -7.33
N VAL A 154 22.70 20.49 -6.01
CA VAL A 154 23.41 19.58 -5.09
C VAL A 154 22.96 18.15 -5.34
N VAL A 155 21.67 17.91 -5.41
CA VAL A 155 21.07 16.58 -5.62
C VAL A 155 21.57 15.96 -6.93
N LEU A 156 21.58 16.74 -8.02
CA LEU A 156 21.94 16.24 -9.35
C LEU A 156 23.44 15.90 -9.50
N ARG A 157 24.31 16.33 -8.58
CA ARG A 157 25.70 15.84 -8.53
C ARG A 157 25.79 14.38 -8.11
N GLY A 158 24.78 13.87 -7.43
CA GLY A 158 24.66 12.47 -7.04
C GLY A 158 24.17 11.54 -8.18
N LEU A 159 23.72 12.08 -9.31
CA LEU A 159 23.26 11.26 -10.43
C LEU A 159 24.45 10.71 -11.22
N HIS A 160 24.66 9.40 -11.15
CA HIS A 160 25.72 8.71 -11.87
C HIS A 160 25.18 7.42 -12.54
N LEU A 161 25.94 6.87 -13.45
CA LEU A 161 25.59 5.60 -14.08
C LEU A 161 25.56 4.48 -13.02
N PRO A 162 24.54 3.60 -13.08
CA PRO A 162 24.53 2.38 -12.26
C PRO A 162 25.79 1.56 -12.50
N GLY A 163 26.21 0.79 -11.50
CA GLY A 163 27.34 -0.12 -11.61
C GLY A 163 27.14 -1.21 -12.67
N GLY A 164 25.89 -1.57 -12.92
CA GLY A 164 25.49 -2.50 -13.97
C GLY A 164 25.85 -3.94 -13.70
N PHE A 165 26.15 -4.31 -12.47
CA PHE A 165 26.44 -5.70 -12.11
C PHE A 165 25.16 -6.45 -11.82
N PRO A 166 24.93 -7.63 -12.45
CA PRO A 166 23.76 -8.45 -12.17
C PRO A 166 23.62 -8.75 -10.68
N GLY A 167 22.41 -8.53 -10.14
CA GLY A 167 22.10 -8.81 -8.74
C GLY A 167 22.72 -7.86 -7.71
N SER A 168 23.32 -6.74 -8.14
CA SER A 168 23.94 -5.77 -7.21
C SER A 168 22.91 -5.12 -6.26
N SER A 169 21.66 -5.02 -6.68
CA SER A 169 20.55 -4.55 -5.82
C SER A 169 20.16 -5.56 -4.73
N ALA A 170 20.49 -6.84 -4.88
CA ALA A 170 19.95 -7.99 -4.17
C ALA A 170 18.44 -8.18 -4.45
N SER A 171 17.57 -7.32 -3.92
CA SER A 171 16.15 -7.27 -4.25
C SER A 171 15.67 -5.82 -4.23
N PRO A 172 14.89 -5.36 -5.21
CA PRO A 172 14.31 -4.02 -5.21
C PRO A 172 13.37 -3.82 -4.01
N TYR A 173 12.73 -4.88 -3.52
CA TYR A 173 11.81 -4.85 -2.39
C TYR A 173 12.54 -4.70 -1.05
N PHE A 174 13.72 -5.33 -0.90
CA PHE A 174 14.59 -5.09 0.26
C PHE A 174 15.04 -3.63 0.32
N CYS A 175 15.46 -3.07 -0.80
CA CYS A 175 15.90 -1.68 -0.88
C CYS A 175 14.76 -0.70 -0.59
N LEU A 176 13.53 -0.98 -1.06
CA LEU A 176 12.37 -0.18 -0.74
C LEU A 176 11.99 -0.27 0.75
N SER A 177 12.01 -1.47 1.32
CA SER A 177 11.77 -1.68 2.76
C SER A 177 12.81 -0.96 3.62
N ASP A 178 14.09 -1.04 3.24
CA ASP A 178 15.18 -0.31 3.91
C ASP A 178 14.96 1.21 3.84
N LEU A 179 14.66 1.75 2.66
CA LEU A 179 14.35 3.17 2.48
C LEU A 179 13.16 3.61 3.35
N ALA A 180 12.10 2.80 3.39
CA ALA A 180 10.90 3.11 4.17
C ALA A 180 11.20 3.19 5.68
N LYS A 181 12.05 2.30 6.19
CA LYS A 181 12.47 2.26 7.60
C LYS A 181 13.46 3.37 7.96
N HIS A 182 14.31 3.76 7.01
CA HIS A 182 15.40 4.71 7.22
C HIS A 182 15.22 5.98 6.38
N TRP A 183 13.97 6.46 6.26
CA TRP A 183 13.69 7.69 5.52
C TRP A 183 14.58 8.85 5.99
N PRO A 184 15.22 9.61 5.08
CA PRO A 184 16.30 10.56 5.42
C PRO A 184 15.82 11.86 6.09
N SER A 185 14.58 11.91 6.55
CA SER A 185 14.01 13.07 7.23
C SER A 185 13.19 12.65 8.44
N ALA A 186 13.26 13.44 9.51
CA ALA A 186 12.43 13.31 10.70
C ALA A 186 11.04 13.96 10.54
N ASP A 187 10.81 14.74 9.49
CA ASP A 187 9.54 15.41 9.22
C ASP A 187 8.46 14.37 8.85
N ARG A 188 7.56 14.10 9.78
CA ARG A 188 6.48 13.15 9.61
C ARG A 188 5.24 13.73 8.92
N GLU A 189 5.18 15.04 8.77
CA GLU A 189 4.07 15.72 8.08
C GLU A 189 4.38 15.94 6.60
N ALA A 190 5.65 15.82 6.19
CA ALA A 190 6.02 15.88 4.79
C ALA A 190 5.35 14.76 3.99
N ARG A 191 4.89 15.10 2.79
CA ARG A 191 4.45 14.13 1.79
C ARG A 191 5.69 13.42 1.24
N ARG A 192 5.76 12.11 1.41
CA ARG A 192 6.90 11.28 1.04
C ARG A 192 6.61 10.47 -0.19
N GLU A 193 7.43 10.60 -1.21
CA GLU A 193 7.25 9.91 -2.47
C GLU A 193 8.55 9.29 -2.97
N VAL A 194 8.42 8.12 -3.58
CA VAL A 194 9.53 7.35 -4.15
C VAL A 194 9.23 7.10 -5.62
N VAL A 195 10.22 7.33 -6.48
CA VAL A 195 10.21 6.87 -7.86
C VAL A 195 11.29 5.81 -8.02
N MET A 196 10.87 4.55 -8.11
CA MET A 196 11.76 3.43 -8.37
C MET A 196 12.07 3.34 -9.88
N VAL A 197 13.33 3.12 -10.24
CA VAL A 197 13.75 2.81 -11.61
C VAL A 197 14.39 1.43 -11.58
N THR A 198 13.64 0.39 -11.92
CA THR A 198 14.03 -1.01 -11.80
C THR A 198 13.18 -1.89 -12.72
N ASP A 199 13.58 -3.14 -12.94
CA ASP A 199 12.75 -4.14 -13.62
C ASP A 199 11.78 -4.86 -12.67
N GLY A 200 11.90 -4.64 -11.36
CA GLY A 200 11.02 -5.23 -10.35
C GLY A 200 11.20 -6.74 -10.15
N ILE A 201 12.23 -7.34 -10.76
CA ILE A 201 12.50 -8.77 -10.58
C ILE A 201 13.23 -8.96 -9.26
N ASP A 202 12.67 -9.81 -8.40
CA ASP A 202 13.36 -10.29 -7.21
C ASP A 202 14.21 -11.52 -7.57
N PRO A 203 15.54 -11.46 -7.46
CA PRO A 203 16.38 -12.61 -7.76
C PRO A 203 16.15 -13.84 -6.87
N TYR A 204 15.52 -13.66 -5.71
CA TYR A 204 15.18 -14.75 -4.79
C TYR A 204 13.84 -15.41 -5.14
N HIS A 205 12.92 -14.66 -5.78
CA HIS A 205 11.60 -15.14 -6.22
C HIS A 205 11.26 -14.49 -7.56
N MET A 206 11.72 -15.11 -8.66
CA MET A 206 11.56 -14.55 -10.02
C MET A 206 10.15 -14.73 -10.59
N GLU A 207 9.27 -15.45 -9.89
CA GLU A 207 7.90 -15.69 -10.29
C GLU A 207 6.99 -14.59 -9.75
N TYR A 208 5.84 -14.42 -10.41
CA TYR A 208 4.79 -13.55 -9.86
C TYR A 208 4.12 -14.26 -8.68
N ASP A 209 4.39 -13.76 -7.49
CA ASP A 209 3.71 -14.14 -6.26
C ASP A 209 3.34 -12.88 -5.47
N PRO A 210 2.07 -12.45 -5.49
CA PRO A 210 1.65 -11.27 -4.74
C PRO A 210 1.71 -11.47 -3.22
N ASP A 211 1.78 -12.71 -2.74
CA ASP A 211 1.89 -13.06 -1.31
C ASP A 211 3.35 -13.28 -0.88
N ASP A 212 4.33 -13.02 -1.77
CA ASP A 212 5.75 -13.09 -1.43
C ASP A 212 6.05 -12.28 -0.17
N PRO A 213 6.71 -12.87 0.85
CA PRO A 213 6.93 -12.22 2.14
C PRO A 213 7.81 -10.97 2.06
N TYR A 214 8.71 -10.89 1.10
CA TYR A 214 9.60 -9.72 0.92
C TYR A 214 8.87 -8.57 0.24
N LEU A 215 8.06 -8.88 -0.77
CA LEU A 215 7.14 -7.92 -1.38
C LEU A 215 6.17 -7.36 -0.33
N GLN A 216 5.51 -8.24 0.43
CA GLN A 216 4.54 -7.83 1.45
C GLN A 216 5.20 -7.03 2.59
N ALA A 217 6.44 -7.35 2.97
CA ALA A 217 7.21 -6.53 3.92
C ALA A 217 7.49 -5.13 3.36
N ALA A 218 7.91 -5.02 2.10
CA ALA A 218 8.17 -3.73 1.46
C ALA A 218 6.90 -2.87 1.36
N ILE A 219 5.78 -3.48 1.00
CA ILE A 219 4.46 -2.81 1.00
C ILE A 219 4.12 -2.33 2.40
N ALA A 220 4.18 -3.21 3.40
CA ALA A 220 3.83 -2.88 4.78
C ALA A 220 4.71 -1.77 5.37
N ASP A 221 6.02 -1.79 5.10
CA ASP A 221 6.94 -0.77 5.58
C ASP A 221 6.70 0.57 4.87
N SER A 222 6.41 0.55 3.56
CA SER A 222 6.03 1.74 2.79
C SER A 222 4.74 2.37 3.31
N VAL A 223 3.71 1.56 3.60
CA VAL A 223 2.43 2.01 4.18
C VAL A 223 2.64 2.61 5.58
N ARG A 224 3.47 1.99 6.44
CA ARG A 224 3.80 2.53 7.77
C ARG A 224 4.54 3.85 7.69
N ALA A 225 5.44 4.00 6.72
CA ALA A 225 6.18 5.22 6.46
C ALA A 225 5.36 6.29 5.71
N ARG A 226 4.14 5.97 5.28
CA ARG A 226 3.26 6.80 4.45
C ARG A 226 3.90 7.20 3.12
N LEU A 227 4.64 6.29 2.51
CA LEU A 227 5.22 6.50 1.19
C LEU A 227 4.17 6.30 0.10
N VAL A 228 4.18 7.16 -0.91
CA VAL A 228 3.56 6.89 -2.21
C VAL A 228 4.66 6.42 -3.15
N VAL A 229 4.53 5.21 -3.67
CA VAL A 229 5.56 4.59 -4.51
C VAL A 229 5.12 4.61 -5.97
N TYR A 230 5.96 5.17 -6.83
CA TYR A 230 5.88 5.07 -8.28
C TYR A 230 7.00 4.21 -8.81
N SER A 231 6.83 3.61 -9.96
CA SER A 231 7.90 2.89 -10.63
C SER A 231 7.97 3.21 -12.12
N ILE A 232 9.17 3.28 -12.65
CA ILE A 232 9.46 3.32 -14.08
C ILE A 232 10.24 2.03 -14.38
N TYR A 233 9.64 1.16 -15.18
CA TYR A 233 10.27 -0.09 -15.56
C TYR A 233 11.52 0.16 -16.40
N TRP A 234 12.64 -0.44 -15.99
CA TRP A 234 13.90 -0.42 -16.70
C TRP A 234 14.65 -1.73 -16.52
N GLN A 235 14.96 -2.42 -17.61
CA GLN A 235 15.63 -3.71 -17.56
C GLN A 235 17.00 -3.63 -16.89
N GLY A 236 17.27 -4.58 -15.98
CA GLY A 236 18.57 -4.81 -15.36
C GLY A 236 19.54 -5.55 -16.27
N MET A 237 20.83 -5.52 -15.92
CA MET A 237 21.89 -6.20 -16.66
C MET A 237 21.79 -7.74 -16.60
N GLY A 238 21.27 -8.28 -15.49
CA GLY A 238 21.08 -9.72 -15.31
C GLY A 238 20.02 -10.31 -16.22
N ASN A 239 19.15 -9.46 -16.75
CA ASN A 239 17.94 -9.85 -17.49
C ASN A 239 18.10 -9.80 -19.01
N ALA A 240 19.35 -9.76 -19.52
CA ALA A 240 19.60 -9.89 -20.96
C ALA A 240 19.06 -11.21 -21.56
N SER A 241 18.84 -12.21 -20.70
CA SER A 241 18.26 -13.52 -21.01
C SER A 241 16.96 -13.79 -20.25
N SER A 242 16.40 -12.82 -19.52
CA SER A 242 15.14 -13.03 -18.79
C SER A 242 14.00 -13.36 -19.76
N SER A 243 13.23 -14.34 -19.37
CA SER A 243 12.05 -14.76 -20.14
C SER A 243 10.99 -13.64 -20.12
N SER A 244 10.08 -13.67 -21.11
CA SER A 244 8.89 -12.79 -21.09
C SER A 244 8.08 -12.95 -19.82
N TYR A 245 8.11 -14.15 -19.22
CA TYR A 245 7.43 -14.48 -17.98
C TYR A 245 8.03 -13.68 -16.79
N GLU A 246 9.34 -13.70 -16.61
CA GLU A 246 10.03 -12.97 -15.53
C GLU A 246 9.84 -11.45 -15.67
N ASN A 247 9.91 -10.91 -16.89
CA ASN A 247 9.65 -9.49 -17.15
C ASN A 247 8.23 -9.09 -16.77
N ASN A 248 7.23 -9.93 -17.12
CA ASN A 248 5.85 -9.69 -16.74
C ASN A 248 5.64 -9.83 -15.23
N ALA A 249 6.31 -10.79 -14.58
CA ALA A 249 6.28 -10.94 -13.13
C ALA A 249 6.79 -9.67 -12.44
N GLY A 250 7.97 -9.16 -12.83
CA GLY A 250 8.53 -7.93 -12.27
C GLY A 250 7.61 -6.72 -12.46
N GLN A 251 7.03 -6.52 -13.65
CA GLN A 251 6.07 -5.45 -13.90
C GLN A 251 4.81 -5.58 -13.02
N SER A 252 4.31 -6.81 -12.84
CA SER A 252 3.14 -7.08 -12.00
C SER A 252 3.43 -6.82 -10.51
N LEU A 253 4.59 -7.24 -10.01
CA LEU A 253 5.01 -6.98 -8.63
C LEU A 253 5.21 -5.47 -8.36
N LEU A 254 5.75 -4.72 -9.33
CA LEU A 254 5.81 -3.25 -9.25
C LEU A 254 4.41 -2.62 -9.22
N ALA A 255 3.45 -3.18 -9.96
CA ALA A 255 2.06 -2.73 -9.90
C ALA A 255 1.46 -2.96 -8.51
N GLU A 256 1.66 -4.14 -7.89
CA GLU A 256 1.20 -4.44 -6.53
C GLU A 256 1.70 -3.41 -5.50
N VAL A 257 3.00 -3.09 -5.51
CA VAL A 257 3.58 -2.08 -4.60
C VAL A 257 2.98 -0.70 -4.82
N THR A 258 2.87 -0.28 -6.09
CA THR A 258 2.40 1.07 -6.41
C THR A 258 0.92 1.22 -6.12
N GLU A 259 0.09 0.23 -6.41
CA GLU A 259 -1.35 0.22 -6.09
C GLU A 259 -1.59 0.17 -4.57
N ALA A 260 -0.82 -0.63 -3.83
CA ALA A 260 -0.94 -0.69 -2.38
C ALA A 260 -0.65 0.67 -1.72
N THR A 261 0.24 1.47 -2.28
CA THR A 261 0.69 2.77 -1.73
C THR A 261 0.04 4.00 -2.36
N GLY A 262 -0.79 3.84 -3.41
CA GLY A 262 -1.51 4.92 -4.09
C GLY A 262 -0.73 5.63 -5.19
N GLY A 263 0.37 5.02 -5.64
CA GLY A 263 1.14 5.48 -6.79
C GLY A 263 0.75 4.83 -8.10
N LYS A 264 1.72 4.70 -9.00
CA LYS A 264 1.52 4.10 -10.33
C LYS A 264 2.81 3.51 -10.88
N SER A 265 2.70 2.39 -11.56
CA SER A 265 3.79 1.79 -12.31
C SER A 265 3.71 2.19 -13.78
N PHE A 266 4.86 2.53 -14.39
CA PHE A 266 4.98 2.96 -15.79
C PHE A 266 5.85 1.98 -16.57
N TRP A 267 5.34 1.48 -17.71
CA TRP A 267 6.06 0.65 -18.66
C TRP A 267 5.47 0.76 -20.09
N ILE A 268 6.23 0.35 -21.09
CA ILE A 268 5.82 0.32 -22.51
C ILE A 268 5.90 -1.09 -23.11
N GLY A 269 5.36 -2.08 -22.44
CA GLY A 269 5.55 -3.48 -22.81
C GLY A 269 6.81 -4.05 -22.15
N MET A 270 7.52 -4.96 -22.84
CA MET A 270 8.66 -5.72 -22.25
C MET A 270 10.03 -5.05 -22.47
N GLY A 271 10.08 -3.92 -23.10
CA GLY A 271 11.35 -3.20 -23.41
C GLY A 271 11.54 -1.95 -22.57
N ASN A 272 12.76 -1.40 -22.66
CA ASN A 272 13.03 -0.10 -22.06
C ASN A 272 12.35 1.01 -22.86
N PRO A 273 11.78 2.02 -22.19
CA PRO A 273 11.22 3.18 -22.86
C PRO A 273 12.34 3.98 -23.59
N VAL A 274 12.00 4.51 -24.76
CA VAL A 274 12.91 5.39 -25.51
C VAL A 274 13.20 6.67 -24.74
N SER A 275 12.20 7.18 -23.99
CA SER A 275 12.32 8.38 -23.18
C SER A 275 11.50 8.26 -21.89
N PHE A 276 12.05 8.76 -20.77
CA PHE A 276 11.34 8.92 -19.52
C PHE A 276 10.44 10.16 -19.49
N GLN A 277 10.62 11.08 -20.45
CA GLN A 277 9.90 12.35 -20.44
C GLN A 277 8.37 12.23 -20.27
N PRO A 278 7.65 11.34 -20.97
CA PRO A 278 6.21 11.19 -20.76
C PRO A 278 5.83 10.77 -19.33
N PHE A 279 6.60 9.85 -18.75
CA PHE A 279 6.35 9.36 -17.39
C PHE A 279 6.65 10.42 -16.33
N LEU A 280 7.75 11.18 -16.51
CA LEU A 280 8.14 12.25 -15.61
C LEU A 280 7.17 13.45 -15.71
N ALA A 281 6.61 13.71 -16.89
CA ALA A 281 5.55 14.71 -17.07
C ALA A 281 4.26 14.27 -16.35
N GLU A 282 3.90 13.00 -16.44
CA GLU A 282 2.75 12.45 -15.73
C GLU A 282 2.96 12.47 -14.20
N LEU A 283 4.15 12.16 -13.69
CA LEU A 283 4.49 12.30 -12.28
C LEU A 283 4.33 13.76 -11.82
N THR A 284 4.82 14.73 -12.61
CA THR A 284 4.65 16.16 -12.32
C THR A 284 3.16 16.53 -12.22
N ARG A 285 2.35 16.00 -13.15
CA ARG A 285 0.89 16.21 -13.15
C ARG A 285 0.26 15.61 -11.88
N ARG A 286 0.68 14.42 -11.47
CA ARG A 286 0.20 13.75 -10.26
C ARG A 286 0.55 14.52 -9.00
N PHE A 287 1.79 14.95 -8.84
CA PHE A 287 2.24 15.73 -7.68
C PHE A 287 1.47 17.03 -7.47
N ARG A 288 1.00 17.66 -8.56
CA ARG A 288 0.17 18.88 -8.51
C ARG A 288 -1.30 18.64 -8.17
N ASN A 289 -1.76 17.39 -8.28
CA ASN A 289 -3.16 17.02 -8.13
C ASN A 289 -3.38 16.04 -6.97
N GLN A 290 -2.57 16.15 -5.94
CA GLN A 290 -2.69 15.32 -4.73
C GLN A 290 -3.40 16.06 -3.60
N TYR A 291 -4.08 15.27 -2.78
CA TYR A 291 -4.84 15.69 -1.62
C TYR A 291 -4.48 14.83 -0.42
N GLU A 292 -4.49 15.43 0.77
CA GLU A 292 -4.51 14.70 2.02
C GLU A 292 -5.96 14.36 2.38
N LEU A 293 -6.24 13.08 2.48
CA LEU A 293 -7.45 12.52 3.03
C LEU A 293 -7.23 12.15 4.49
N GLY A 294 -8.01 12.73 5.40
CA GLY A 294 -8.13 12.25 6.78
C GLY A 294 -9.46 11.52 6.98
N PHE A 295 -9.44 10.43 7.73
CA PHE A 295 -10.66 9.64 7.98
C PHE A 295 -10.65 9.00 9.38
N VAL A 296 -11.85 8.62 9.83
CA VAL A 296 -12.08 7.81 11.02
C VAL A 296 -12.81 6.53 10.61
N SER A 297 -12.31 5.39 11.11
CA SER A 297 -12.85 4.06 10.86
C SER A 297 -12.99 3.26 12.17
N SER A 298 -13.57 2.07 12.12
CA SER A 298 -13.51 1.13 13.23
C SER A 298 -12.12 0.51 13.31
N LEU A 299 -11.59 0.34 14.53
CA LEU A 299 -10.29 -0.28 14.80
C LEU A 299 -10.42 -1.28 15.95
N ASN A 300 -9.64 -2.34 15.94
CA ASN A 300 -9.56 -3.32 17.01
C ASN A 300 -8.28 -3.09 17.86
N GLY A 301 -8.27 -1.97 18.60
CA GLY A 301 -7.35 -1.69 19.72
C GLY A 301 -5.92 -1.31 19.36
N LYS A 302 -5.25 -1.90 18.38
CA LYS A 302 -3.83 -1.65 18.07
C LYS A 302 -3.66 -1.03 16.68
N PRO A 303 -2.59 -0.22 16.46
CA PRO A 303 -2.26 0.25 15.14
C PRO A 303 -2.09 -0.90 14.17
N GLN A 304 -2.76 -0.85 13.01
CA GLN A 304 -2.70 -1.91 12.01
C GLN A 304 -2.87 -1.38 10.58
N ILE A 305 -2.36 -2.13 9.63
CA ILE A 305 -2.56 -1.87 8.20
C ILE A 305 -3.90 -2.48 7.81
N GLU A 306 -4.74 -1.67 7.16
CA GLU A 306 -6.07 -2.04 6.70
C GLU A 306 -6.22 -1.80 5.21
N SER A 307 -7.03 -2.63 4.55
CA SER A 307 -7.40 -2.37 3.16
C SER A 307 -8.24 -1.09 3.04
N MET A 308 -7.96 -0.28 2.04
CA MET A 308 -8.74 0.93 1.74
C MET A 308 -9.31 0.85 0.32
N LYS A 309 -10.55 1.31 0.18
CA LYS A 309 -11.19 1.55 -1.12
C LYS A 309 -11.84 2.92 -1.10
N LEU A 310 -11.48 3.75 -2.07
CA LEU A 310 -12.03 5.07 -2.27
C LEU A 310 -12.81 5.12 -3.57
N LYS A 311 -13.98 5.72 -3.54
CA LYS A 311 -14.78 6.05 -4.72
C LYS A 311 -15.06 7.54 -4.73
N LEU A 312 -15.01 8.12 -5.92
CA LEU A 312 -15.30 9.51 -6.16
C LEU A 312 -16.58 9.61 -7.01
N SER A 313 -17.52 10.45 -6.59
CA SER A 313 -18.80 10.65 -7.30
C SER A 313 -18.72 11.71 -8.39
N THR A 314 -17.67 12.54 -8.42
CA THR A 314 -17.50 13.62 -9.39
C THR A 314 -17.27 13.07 -10.80
N PRO A 315 -18.14 13.36 -11.78
CA PRO A 315 -17.99 12.90 -13.15
C PRO A 315 -16.71 13.42 -13.82
N GLY A 316 -16.16 12.65 -14.77
CA GLY A 316 -14.99 13.07 -15.53
C GLY A 316 -13.66 13.06 -14.76
N THR A 317 -13.65 12.44 -13.57
CA THR A 317 -12.46 12.29 -12.73
C THR A 317 -11.93 10.87 -12.74
N GLU A 318 -10.62 10.74 -12.60
CA GLU A 318 -9.90 9.53 -12.24
C GLU A 318 -9.30 9.74 -10.85
N VAL A 319 -9.32 8.71 -10.00
CA VAL A 319 -8.81 8.78 -8.64
C VAL A 319 -7.89 7.59 -8.38
N ASP A 320 -6.67 7.88 -7.94
CA ASP A 320 -5.75 6.88 -7.42
C ASP A 320 -5.59 7.12 -5.90
N SER A 321 -5.79 6.06 -5.16
CA SER A 321 -5.70 6.03 -3.70
C SER A 321 -4.98 4.78 -3.26
N PRO A 322 -4.30 4.79 -2.10
CA PRO A 322 -3.64 3.58 -1.62
C PRO A 322 -4.66 2.46 -1.37
N GLY A 323 -4.30 1.24 -1.80
CA GLY A 323 -5.05 0.03 -1.51
C GLY A 323 -4.95 -0.38 -0.03
N GLN A 324 -3.91 0.10 0.67
CA GLN A 324 -3.64 -0.18 2.07
C GLN A 324 -3.28 1.09 2.82
N VAL A 325 -3.74 1.20 4.07
CA VAL A 325 -3.49 2.37 4.92
C VAL A 325 -3.21 1.97 6.35
N MET A 326 -2.38 2.74 7.03
CA MET A 326 -2.16 2.59 8.46
C MET A 326 -3.29 3.27 9.23
N VAL A 327 -3.92 2.54 10.15
CA VAL A 327 -4.96 3.05 11.05
C VAL A 327 -4.43 2.98 12.48
N TYR A 328 -4.51 4.10 13.17
CA TYR A 328 -4.09 4.25 14.57
C TYR A 328 -5.29 4.42 15.48
N PRO A 329 -5.25 3.99 16.75
CA PRO A 329 -6.26 4.34 17.72
C PRO A 329 -6.48 5.86 17.73
N ALA A 330 -7.72 6.30 17.66
CA ALA A 330 -8.02 7.71 17.89
C ALA A 330 -7.56 8.05 19.31
N ALA A 331 -6.76 9.13 19.46
CA ALA A 331 -6.39 9.58 20.79
C ALA A 331 -7.70 9.78 21.58
N SER A 332 -7.85 9.08 22.69
CA SER A 332 -8.98 9.29 23.59
C SER A 332 -8.97 10.77 23.94
N ALA A 333 -10.03 11.48 23.56
CA ALA A 333 -10.23 12.84 24.00
C ALA A 333 -10.18 12.79 25.55
N GLN A 334 -9.08 13.25 26.13
CA GLN A 334 -9.00 13.44 27.57
C GLN A 334 -10.13 14.41 27.92
N LYS A 335 -11.11 13.89 28.68
CA LYS A 335 -12.19 14.67 29.29
C LYS A 335 -11.63 15.58 30.38
#